data_ed612048524930c31722eef156a2bc41
#
_entry.id   ed612048524930c31722eef156a2bc41
#
_cell.length_a   1.000
_cell.length_b   1.000
_cell.length_c   1.000
_cell.angle_alpha   90.00
_cell.angle_beta   90.00
_cell.angle_gamma   90.00
#
_symmetry.space_group_name_H-M   'P 1'
#
loop_
_entity.id
_entity.type
_entity.pdbx_description
1 polymer ?
#
loop_
_entity_poly.entity_id
_entity_poly.type
_entity_poly.pdbx_seq_one_letter_code
_entity_poly.pdbx_strand_id
1 'polypeptide(L)'
;MKITDVKIRTLTGIDQQPSGMIYDNKKVIRVAPTDIHPEYRKKKGHISVTHVPQEDGTFKITHHFLIIETDANIEGVVGPISNPMPPLYIYTYLKPILLGQDPWDSDRLWDIMYRSCVNGRKGENMQAISYVDCALWDIRCKAAGLPLYKMLGGKVQTRIRAYANTAGYPQDLESVRSAGKDLAEKGFTAIKWGIAYGPAQGDAGMKKTVEIFRTLRDAVGPDVSIMLDAWSSWDVRYTLKIAEQLKEVDVCLIEEPVLADLQDSYAYLNAHCCIPISGGEHEYTRWGYKSLLDKDACALYQPDPAWSGGISECRRIIDLISAYDRLASIHNSLPGVGTHMSCIYPTSVVPIEEYLMLVGEASQYFLKTPVRPENGFFTPLEVPGIGMDIDESKVDSSVIMPEQY
;
A
#
# COMPACT_ATOMS: atom_id res chain seq x y z
N MET A 1 15.21 -27.09 7.87
CA MET A 1 15.21 -25.80 8.60
C MET A 1 13.94 -25.73 9.40
N LYS A 2 14.01 -25.21 10.64
CA LYS A 2 12.80 -25.10 11.48
C LYS A 2 12.72 -23.71 12.08
N ILE A 3 11.50 -23.18 12.19
CA ILE A 3 11.20 -21.93 12.89
C ILE A 3 11.41 -22.16 14.39
N THR A 4 12.28 -21.36 14.99
CA THR A 4 12.63 -21.46 16.43
C THR A 4 11.94 -20.39 17.26
N ASP A 5 11.69 -19.21 16.69
CA ASP A 5 10.94 -18.16 17.37
C ASP A 5 10.22 -17.22 16.38
N VAL A 6 9.20 -16.52 16.86
CA VAL A 6 8.44 -15.48 16.16
C VAL A 6 8.32 -14.29 17.11
N LYS A 7 8.89 -13.14 16.72
CA LYS A 7 9.01 -11.93 17.54
C LYS A 7 8.39 -10.74 16.85
N ILE A 8 7.77 -9.88 17.64
CA ILE A 8 7.42 -8.52 17.22
C ILE A 8 8.39 -7.57 17.89
N ARG A 9 9.21 -6.90 17.09
CA ARG A 9 10.18 -5.91 17.56
C ARG A 9 9.67 -4.51 17.23
N THR A 10 9.46 -3.70 18.26
CA THR A 10 9.11 -2.28 18.12
C THR A 10 10.39 -1.47 18.13
N LEU A 11 10.64 -0.76 17.05
CA LEU A 11 11.81 0.10 16.88
C LEU A 11 11.42 1.56 17.09
N THR A 12 12.27 2.30 17.78
CA THR A 12 12.16 3.75 17.91
C THR A 12 13.45 4.40 17.41
N GLY A 13 13.30 5.46 16.62
CA GLY A 13 14.41 6.26 16.11
C GLY A 13 14.06 7.75 16.05
N ILE A 14 15.06 8.60 15.84
CA ILE A 14 14.94 10.04 15.71
C ILE A 14 15.39 10.46 14.31
N ASP A 15 14.44 10.92 13.49
CA ASP A 15 14.74 11.48 12.18
C ASP A 15 15.05 12.98 12.32
N GLN A 16 16.26 13.36 11.90
CA GLN A 16 16.75 14.74 11.97
C GLN A 16 16.19 15.62 10.85
N GLN A 17 15.88 15.02 9.71
CA GLN A 17 15.38 15.70 8.53
C GLN A 17 14.44 14.77 7.78
N PRO A 18 13.15 14.70 8.16
CA PRO A 18 12.22 13.83 7.48
C PRO A 18 12.19 14.17 5.99
N SER A 19 12.58 13.19 5.16
CA SER A 19 12.42 13.25 3.72
C SER A 19 10.94 13.11 3.40
N GLY A 20 10.24 14.20 3.34
CA GLY A 20 8.81 14.24 3.09
C GLY A 20 8.17 15.45 3.75
N MET A 21 7.02 15.86 3.24
CA MET A 21 6.33 16.99 3.86
C MET A 21 5.99 16.68 5.31
N ILE A 22 6.44 17.54 6.21
CA ILE A 22 6.03 17.55 7.61
C ILE A 22 4.51 17.59 7.64
N TYR A 23 3.90 16.56 8.21
CA TYR A 23 2.47 16.55 8.47
C TYR A 23 2.13 17.72 9.42
N ASP A 24 1.81 18.87 8.86
CA ASP A 24 1.03 19.85 9.60
C ASP A 24 -0.39 19.30 9.73
N ASN A 25 -0.66 18.61 10.84
CA ASN A 25 -1.97 18.01 11.15
C ASN A 25 -3.15 18.99 10.99
N LYS A 26 -2.90 20.29 10.88
CA LYS A 26 -3.89 21.33 10.66
C LYS A 26 -4.19 21.57 9.18
N LYS A 27 -3.33 21.16 8.24
CA LYS A 27 -3.47 21.41 6.80
C LYS A 27 -3.84 20.17 5.97
N VAL A 28 -3.58 18.98 6.48
CA VAL A 28 -3.88 17.74 5.76
C VAL A 28 -5.28 17.29 6.05
N ILE A 29 -6.18 17.55 5.13
CA ILE A 29 -7.55 17.04 5.15
C ILE A 29 -7.66 16.00 4.04
N ARG A 30 -7.81 14.73 4.41
CA ARG A 30 -8.17 13.64 3.48
C ARG A 30 -9.64 13.28 3.69
N VAL A 31 -10.36 12.96 2.62
CA VAL A 31 -11.68 12.31 2.76
C VAL A 31 -11.53 10.95 3.45
N ALA A 32 -12.58 10.53 4.13
CA ALA A 32 -12.66 9.22 4.70
C ALA A 32 -14.10 8.74 4.76
N PRO A 33 -14.35 7.41 4.79
CA PRO A 33 -15.70 6.85 4.89
C PRO A 33 -16.52 7.44 6.04
N THR A 34 -15.86 7.86 7.12
CA THR A 34 -16.51 8.50 8.28
C THR A 34 -16.98 9.93 8.04
N ASP A 35 -16.73 10.55 6.89
CA ASP A 35 -17.13 11.95 6.61
C ASP A 35 -18.62 12.15 6.42
N ILE A 36 -19.38 11.07 6.30
CA ILE A 36 -20.85 11.09 6.44
C ILE A 36 -21.30 11.56 7.82
N HIS A 37 -20.41 11.52 8.82
CA HIS A 37 -20.61 12.03 10.18
C HIS A 37 -19.77 13.30 10.37
N PRO A 38 -20.34 14.52 10.19
CA PRO A 38 -19.58 15.77 10.16
C PRO A 38 -18.76 16.06 11.42
N GLU A 39 -19.19 15.55 12.58
CA GLU A 39 -18.50 15.68 13.86
C GLU A 39 -17.16 14.95 13.90
N TYR A 40 -17.00 13.85 13.12
CA TYR A 40 -15.75 13.12 12.99
C TYR A 40 -14.75 13.83 12.10
N ARG A 41 -15.21 14.57 11.10
CA ARG A 41 -14.33 15.34 10.22
C ARG A 41 -13.48 16.36 10.96
N LYS A 42 -13.98 16.95 12.05
CA LYS A 42 -13.26 17.91 12.89
C LYS A 42 -12.24 17.23 13.83
N LYS A 43 -12.40 15.94 14.09
CA LYS A 43 -11.55 15.15 15.00
C LYS A 43 -10.39 14.47 14.28
N LYS A 44 -10.27 14.62 12.97
CA LYS A 44 -9.24 13.92 12.19
C LYS A 44 -7.85 14.51 12.38
N GLY A 45 -7.05 13.77 13.10
CA GLY A 45 -5.62 13.66 13.03
C GLY A 45 -5.21 12.19 12.82
N HIS A 46 -6.02 11.39 12.11
CA HIS A 46 -5.76 9.95 11.93
C HIS A 46 -5.26 9.64 10.51
N ILE A 47 -4.16 10.25 10.14
CA ILE A 47 -3.19 9.52 9.36
C ILE A 47 -2.29 8.90 10.43
N SER A 48 -2.00 7.62 10.35
CA SER A 48 -1.02 6.96 11.21
C SER A 48 0.26 7.78 11.18
N VAL A 49 0.42 8.66 12.18
CA VAL A 49 1.57 9.56 12.24
C VAL A 49 2.71 8.73 12.79
N THR A 50 3.47 8.15 11.87
CA THR A 50 4.70 7.45 12.22
C THR A 50 5.78 8.41 12.71
N HIS A 51 5.65 9.71 12.40
CA HIS A 51 6.57 10.77 12.78
C HIS A 51 5.91 11.74 13.77
N VAL A 52 6.35 11.71 15.01
CA VAL A 52 5.88 12.60 16.06
C VAL A 52 6.86 13.75 16.24
N PRO A 53 6.48 15.03 15.93
CA PRO A 53 7.36 16.18 16.11
C PRO A 53 7.83 16.30 17.57
N GLN A 54 9.11 16.63 17.75
CA GLN A 54 9.73 16.91 19.04
C GLN A 54 9.97 18.42 19.19
N GLU A 55 10.21 18.90 20.42
CA GLU A 55 10.44 20.31 20.71
C GLU A 55 11.72 20.86 20.06
N ASP A 56 12.71 20.03 19.82
CA ASP A 56 14.00 20.36 19.17
C ASP A 56 13.93 20.39 17.64
N GLY A 57 12.75 20.17 17.06
CA GLY A 57 12.54 20.15 15.61
C GLY A 57 12.82 18.81 14.93
N THR A 58 13.20 17.79 15.69
CA THR A 58 13.35 16.41 15.20
C THR A 58 12.02 15.67 15.20
N PHE A 59 12.00 14.44 14.70
CA PHE A 59 10.81 13.61 14.65
C PHE A 59 11.09 12.23 15.25
N LYS A 60 10.30 11.85 16.25
CA LYS A 60 10.32 10.49 16.78
C LYS A 60 9.53 9.56 15.88
N ILE A 61 10.17 8.48 15.43
CA ILE A 61 9.57 7.42 14.61
C ILE A 61 9.44 6.15 15.45
N THR A 62 8.29 5.46 15.31
CA THR A 62 8.08 4.17 15.97
C THR A 62 7.43 3.20 15.00
N HIS A 63 8.10 2.05 14.73
CA HIS A 63 7.62 1.03 13.83
C HIS A 63 7.68 -0.36 14.47
N HIS A 64 6.72 -1.23 14.11
CA HIS A 64 6.72 -2.63 14.49
C HIS A 64 7.25 -3.49 13.33
N PHE A 65 8.15 -4.42 13.63
CA PHE A 65 8.68 -5.40 12.69
C PHE A 65 8.40 -6.82 13.18
N LEU A 66 7.99 -7.69 12.27
CA LEU A 66 7.96 -9.13 12.48
C LEU A 66 9.34 -9.70 12.19
N ILE A 67 9.85 -10.52 13.11
CA ILE A 67 11.08 -11.29 12.95
C ILE A 67 10.75 -12.77 13.20
N ILE A 68 11.06 -13.63 12.23
CA ILE A 68 10.93 -15.09 12.34
C ILE A 68 12.33 -15.68 12.31
N GLU A 69 12.73 -16.31 13.41
CA GLU A 69 14.05 -16.95 13.56
C GLU A 69 14.00 -18.43 13.18
N THR A 70 15.13 -18.96 12.71
CA THR A 70 15.27 -20.38 12.35
C THR A 70 16.50 -21.02 12.99
N ASP A 71 16.52 -22.35 13.09
CA ASP A 71 17.67 -23.16 13.54
C ASP A 71 18.87 -23.11 12.57
N ALA A 72 18.72 -22.51 11.40
CA ALA A 72 19.79 -22.27 10.43
C ALA A 72 20.46 -20.89 10.58
N ASN A 73 20.13 -20.11 11.63
CA ASN A 73 20.58 -18.73 11.84
C ASN A 73 20.18 -17.79 10.66
N ILE A 74 19.05 -18.05 10.04
CA ILE A 74 18.45 -17.19 9.02
C ILE A 74 17.19 -16.60 9.61
N GLU A 75 17.04 -15.28 9.48
CA GLU A 75 15.87 -14.55 9.96
C GLU A 75 15.06 -14.00 8.78
N GLY A 76 13.74 -14.15 8.87
CA GLY A 76 12.80 -13.42 8.02
C GLY A 76 12.36 -12.14 8.70
N VAL A 77 12.50 -11.02 8.02
CA VAL A 77 12.19 -9.68 8.55
C VAL A 77 11.16 -9.00 7.67
N VAL A 78 10.09 -8.50 8.27
CA VAL A 78 9.04 -7.74 7.56
C VAL A 78 8.53 -6.60 8.41
N GLY A 79 8.40 -5.44 7.81
CA GLY A 79 7.80 -4.24 8.40
C GLY A 79 7.98 -3.00 7.53
N PRO A 80 7.42 -1.88 7.97
CA PRO A 80 6.71 -1.70 9.23
C PRO A 80 5.29 -2.27 9.18
N ILE A 81 4.81 -2.73 10.33
CA ILE A 81 3.41 -3.07 10.55
C ILE A 81 2.74 -1.85 11.18
N SER A 82 1.94 -1.14 10.41
CA SER A 82 1.38 0.16 10.81
C SER A 82 0.14 0.05 11.71
N ASN A 83 -0.56 -1.09 11.70
CA ASN A 83 -1.72 -1.35 12.54
C ASN A 83 -1.29 -2.19 13.76
N PRO A 84 -1.74 -1.89 14.98
CA PRO A 84 -1.37 -2.65 16.17
C PRO A 84 -1.99 -4.05 16.28
N MET A 85 -3.07 -4.33 15.56
CA MET A 85 -3.78 -5.62 15.66
C MET A 85 -3.05 -6.81 15.00
N PRO A 86 -2.49 -6.70 13.79
CA PRO A 86 -1.71 -7.78 13.20
C PRO A 86 -0.55 -8.27 14.08
N PRO A 87 0.29 -7.42 14.70
CA PRO A 87 1.30 -7.84 15.66
C PRO A 87 0.75 -8.71 16.79
N LEU A 88 -0.35 -8.27 17.41
CA LEU A 88 -0.99 -9.01 18.50
C LEU A 88 -1.51 -10.38 18.02
N TYR A 89 -2.17 -10.44 16.85
CA TYR A 89 -2.66 -11.68 16.29
C TYR A 89 -1.54 -12.65 15.89
N ILE A 90 -0.46 -12.14 15.30
CA ILE A 90 0.75 -12.94 14.99
C ILE A 90 1.27 -13.57 16.27
N TYR A 91 1.46 -12.75 17.30
CA TYR A 91 2.10 -13.18 18.53
C TYR A 91 1.25 -14.19 19.31
N THR A 92 -0.04 -13.91 19.48
CA THR A 92 -0.92 -14.71 20.34
C THR A 92 -1.50 -15.93 19.62
N TYR A 93 -1.72 -15.86 18.30
CA TYR A 93 -2.45 -16.89 17.57
C TYR A 93 -1.61 -17.61 16.51
N LEU A 94 -0.81 -16.90 15.72
CA LEU A 94 -0.04 -17.54 14.64
C LEU A 94 1.29 -18.13 15.11
N LYS A 95 1.97 -17.52 16.09
CA LYS A 95 3.24 -18.02 16.63
C LYS A 95 3.16 -19.49 17.06
N PRO A 96 2.18 -19.96 17.86
CA PRO A 96 2.08 -21.38 18.22
C PRO A 96 1.93 -22.32 17.04
N ILE A 97 1.33 -21.87 15.93
CA ILE A 97 1.16 -22.65 14.70
C ILE A 97 2.51 -22.78 13.95
N LEU A 98 3.35 -21.75 14.01
CA LEU A 98 4.58 -21.64 13.22
C LEU A 98 5.77 -22.33 13.89
N LEU A 99 5.85 -22.35 15.21
CA LEU A 99 6.97 -22.93 15.93
C LEU A 99 7.22 -24.41 15.55
N GLY A 100 8.48 -24.73 15.22
CA GLY A 100 8.91 -26.06 14.81
C GLY A 100 8.58 -26.43 13.36
N GLN A 101 7.85 -25.59 12.61
CA GLN A 101 7.52 -25.83 11.21
C GLN A 101 8.71 -25.49 10.30
N ASP A 102 8.71 -26.04 9.08
CA ASP A 102 9.69 -25.70 8.05
C ASP A 102 9.19 -24.50 7.23
N PRO A 103 9.92 -23.37 7.15
CA PRO A 103 9.53 -22.22 6.36
C PRO A 103 9.49 -22.49 4.84
N TRP A 104 10.07 -23.60 4.37
CA TRP A 104 9.95 -24.03 2.97
C TRP A 104 8.56 -24.52 2.62
N ASP A 105 7.77 -25.00 3.59
CA ASP A 105 6.37 -25.43 3.42
C ASP A 105 5.40 -24.24 3.45
N SER A 106 5.76 -23.09 2.86
CA SER A 106 5.01 -21.83 2.96
C SER A 106 3.56 -21.95 2.52
N ASP A 107 3.26 -22.68 1.45
CA ASP A 107 1.87 -22.89 0.97
C ASP A 107 1.03 -23.69 1.97
N ARG A 108 1.63 -24.72 2.59
CA ARG A 108 0.98 -25.50 3.65
C ARG A 108 0.76 -24.64 4.90
N LEU A 109 1.74 -23.84 5.31
CA LEU A 109 1.62 -22.94 6.46
C LEU A 109 0.56 -21.86 6.20
N TRP A 110 0.53 -21.30 5.00
CA TRP A 110 -0.51 -20.36 4.60
C TRP A 110 -1.92 -20.97 4.73
N ASP A 111 -2.13 -22.17 4.22
CA ASP A 111 -3.43 -22.87 4.29
C ASP A 111 -3.85 -23.18 5.74
N ILE A 112 -2.89 -23.59 6.58
CA ILE A 112 -3.13 -23.83 8.01
C ILE A 112 -3.54 -22.52 8.70
N MET A 113 -2.79 -21.44 8.54
CA MET A 113 -3.11 -20.13 9.13
C MET A 113 -4.46 -19.62 8.67
N TYR A 114 -4.76 -19.72 7.38
CA TYR A 114 -6.05 -19.33 6.81
C TYR A 114 -7.22 -20.12 7.37
N ARG A 115 -7.10 -21.45 7.49
CA ARG A 115 -8.15 -22.34 8.01
C ARG A 115 -8.27 -22.28 9.53
N SER A 116 -7.21 -21.92 10.24
CA SER A 116 -7.23 -21.87 11.70
C SER A 116 -8.20 -20.82 12.25
N CYS A 117 -8.48 -19.74 11.49
CA CYS A 117 -9.42 -18.71 11.88
C CYS A 117 -10.52 -18.50 10.84
N VAL A 118 -11.57 -19.31 10.89
CA VAL A 118 -12.70 -19.25 9.94
C VAL A 118 -13.36 -17.86 9.90
N ASN A 119 -13.38 -17.14 11.01
CA ASN A 119 -13.98 -15.80 11.13
C ASN A 119 -13.03 -14.67 10.66
N GLY A 120 -11.72 -14.93 10.54
CA GLY A 120 -10.68 -13.95 10.27
C GLY A 120 -10.17 -13.95 8.83
N ARG A 121 -11.03 -14.20 7.85
CA ARG A 121 -10.65 -14.34 6.45
C ARG A 121 -10.36 -13.04 5.71
N LYS A 122 -10.68 -11.90 6.29
CA LYS A 122 -10.47 -10.55 5.77
C LYS A 122 -9.94 -9.64 6.87
N GLY A 123 -9.51 -8.44 6.51
CA GLY A 123 -9.07 -7.42 7.43
C GLY A 123 -7.77 -7.76 8.15
N GLU A 124 -7.65 -7.32 9.37
CA GLU A 124 -6.41 -7.34 10.15
C GLU A 124 -5.83 -8.74 10.38
N ASN A 125 -6.67 -9.77 10.48
CA ASN A 125 -6.20 -11.15 10.58
C ASN A 125 -5.53 -11.62 9.27
N MET A 126 -6.07 -11.23 8.11
CA MET A 126 -5.43 -11.53 6.83
C MET A 126 -4.14 -10.73 6.65
N GLN A 127 -4.09 -9.49 7.12
CA GLN A 127 -2.83 -8.72 7.16
C GLN A 127 -1.76 -9.44 8.00
N ALA A 128 -2.13 -10.01 9.15
CA ALA A 128 -1.22 -10.80 9.97
C ALA A 128 -0.66 -12.01 9.21
N ILE A 129 -1.51 -12.77 8.50
CA ILE A 129 -1.10 -13.88 7.64
C ILE A 129 -0.19 -13.38 6.51
N SER A 130 -0.49 -12.21 5.95
CA SER A 130 0.31 -11.59 4.88
C SER A 130 1.73 -11.29 5.33
N TYR A 131 1.90 -10.67 6.50
CA TYR A 131 3.22 -10.39 7.06
C TYR A 131 4.00 -11.67 7.34
N VAL A 132 3.35 -12.71 7.86
CA VAL A 132 4.01 -14.02 8.09
C VAL A 132 4.44 -14.64 6.76
N ASP A 133 3.59 -14.67 5.75
CA ASP A 133 3.94 -15.20 4.42
C ASP A 133 5.13 -14.44 3.81
N CYS A 134 5.14 -13.10 3.90
CA CYS A 134 6.27 -12.29 3.45
C CYS A 134 7.58 -12.65 4.19
N ALA A 135 7.52 -12.87 5.52
CA ALA A 135 8.69 -13.26 6.30
C ALA A 135 9.19 -14.68 5.93
N LEU A 136 8.28 -15.62 5.64
CA LEU A 136 8.66 -16.95 5.15
C LEU A 136 9.35 -16.88 3.78
N TRP A 137 8.88 -16.00 2.89
CA TRP A 137 9.55 -15.75 1.62
C TRP A 137 10.93 -15.11 1.81
N ASP A 138 11.08 -14.19 2.76
CA ASP A 138 12.38 -13.58 3.08
C ASP A 138 13.39 -14.64 3.54
N ILE A 139 13.00 -15.54 4.47
CA ILE A 139 13.83 -16.68 4.90
C ILE A 139 14.27 -17.54 3.70
N ARG A 140 13.33 -17.93 2.85
CA ARG A 140 13.58 -18.79 1.68
C ARG A 140 14.54 -18.12 0.69
N CYS A 141 14.34 -16.85 0.42
CA CYS A 141 15.20 -16.06 -0.46
C CYS A 141 16.62 -15.92 0.10
N LYS A 142 16.75 -15.62 1.39
CA LYS A 142 18.05 -15.55 2.08
C LYS A 142 18.76 -16.91 2.11
N ALA A 143 18.03 -17.99 2.40
CA ALA A 143 18.57 -19.36 2.38
C ALA A 143 19.07 -19.77 0.99
N ALA A 144 18.41 -19.30 -0.07
CA ALA A 144 18.83 -19.54 -1.45
C ALA A 144 19.91 -18.56 -1.95
N GLY A 145 20.21 -17.50 -1.20
CA GLY A 145 21.12 -16.43 -1.63
C GLY A 145 20.59 -15.61 -2.81
N LEU A 146 19.26 -15.52 -2.98
CA LEU A 146 18.59 -14.89 -4.13
C LEU A 146 17.62 -13.80 -3.71
N PRO A 147 17.47 -12.71 -4.52
CA PRO A 147 16.38 -11.78 -4.36
C PRO A 147 15.03 -12.42 -4.72
N LEU A 148 13.94 -11.89 -4.14
CA LEU A 148 12.59 -12.44 -4.28
C LEU A 148 12.17 -12.63 -5.73
N TYR A 149 12.42 -11.66 -6.62
CA TYR A 149 11.99 -11.78 -8.01
C TYR A 149 12.61 -12.99 -8.73
N LYS A 150 13.86 -13.39 -8.38
CA LYS A 150 14.50 -14.60 -8.96
C LYS A 150 13.83 -15.87 -8.46
N MET A 151 13.43 -15.90 -7.18
CA MET A 151 12.66 -17.02 -6.62
C MET A 151 11.25 -17.14 -7.22
N LEU A 152 10.70 -16.03 -7.73
CA LEU A 152 9.39 -15.98 -8.39
C LEU A 152 9.42 -16.26 -9.90
N GLY A 153 10.60 -16.46 -10.50
CA GLY A 153 10.72 -16.80 -11.92
C GLY A 153 11.59 -15.86 -12.74
N GLY A 154 12.08 -14.77 -12.17
CA GLY A 154 12.96 -13.82 -12.84
C GLY A 154 12.24 -12.58 -13.40
N LYS A 155 13.04 -11.63 -13.94
CA LYS A 155 12.52 -10.35 -14.45
C LYS A 155 11.87 -10.52 -15.83
N VAL A 156 10.65 -10.05 -15.96
CA VAL A 156 9.98 -9.77 -17.24
C VAL A 156 10.16 -8.28 -17.59
N GLN A 157 10.11 -7.41 -16.56
CA GLN A 157 10.41 -5.98 -16.68
C GLN A 157 11.70 -5.66 -15.90
N THR A 158 12.62 -4.92 -16.52
CA THR A 158 13.86 -4.47 -15.85
C THR A 158 13.68 -3.15 -15.10
N ARG A 159 12.67 -2.38 -15.49
CA ARG A 159 12.24 -1.11 -14.87
C ARG A 159 10.72 -1.11 -14.84
N ILE A 160 10.14 -0.71 -13.74
CA ILE A 160 8.70 -0.64 -13.53
C ILE A 160 8.30 0.84 -13.46
N ARG A 161 7.39 1.27 -14.33
CA ARG A 161 6.85 2.63 -14.29
C ARG A 161 6.20 2.88 -12.93
N ALA A 162 6.53 4.00 -12.27
CA ALA A 162 5.96 4.40 -10.99
C ALA A 162 4.94 5.53 -11.18
N TYR A 163 3.88 5.53 -10.35
CA TYR A 163 3.09 6.73 -10.15
C TYR A 163 3.26 7.28 -8.73
N ALA A 164 3.27 8.61 -8.63
CA ALA A 164 3.34 9.28 -7.34
C ALA A 164 1.96 9.35 -6.70
N ASN A 165 1.77 8.68 -5.55
CA ASN A 165 0.58 8.87 -4.71
C ASN A 165 0.84 9.98 -3.71
N THR A 166 0.06 11.06 -3.80
CA THR A 166 0.18 12.27 -2.99
C THR A 166 -0.77 12.27 -1.78
N ALA A 167 -1.20 11.09 -1.30
CA ALA A 167 -2.03 11.01 -0.10
C ALA A 167 -1.39 11.78 1.06
N GLY A 168 -2.13 12.75 1.61
CA GLY A 168 -1.62 13.61 2.67
C GLY A 168 -1.01 14.94 2.20
N TYR A 169 -0.92 15.21 0.92
CA TYR A 169 -0.47 16.51 0.42
C TYR A 169 -1.50 17.62 0.65
N PRO A 170 -1.08 18.89 0.85
CA PRO A 170 -1.96 20.04 0.99
C PRO A 170 -2.90 20.21 -0.21
N GLN A 171 -4.09 20.74 0.04
CA GLN A 171 -5.15 20.88 -0.95
C GLN A 171 -5.32 22.33 -1.46
N ASP A 172 -4.47 23.26 -1.01
CA ASP A 172 -4.46 24.62 -1.57
C ASP A 172 -3.81 24.63 -2.96
N LEU A 173 -4.27 25.52 -3.84
CA LEU A 173 -3.91 25.49 -5.24
C LEU A 173 -2.42 25.80 -5.50
N GLU A 174 -1.78 26.57 -4.64
CA GLU A 174 -0.35 26.88 -4.75
C GLU A 174 0.49 25.63 -4.45
N SER A 175 0.18 24.93 -3.37
CA SER A 175 0.82 23.66 -3.00
C SER A 175 0.59 22.58 -4.07
N VAL A 176 -0.62 22.49 -4.62
CA VAL A 176 -0.95 21.55 -5.72
C VAL A 176 -0.08 21.85 -6.95
N ARG A 177 0.01 23.12 -7.35
CA ARG A 177 0.80 23.54 -8.50
C ARG A 177 2.30 23.26 -8.31
N SER A 178 2.84 23.63 -7.15
CA SER A 178 4.25 23.41 -6.81
C SER A 178 4.60 21.93 -6.77
N ALA A 179 3.81 21.14 -6.05
CA ALA A 179 4.04 19.70 -5.95
C ALA A 179 3.87 18.97 -7.29
N GLY A 180 2.87 19.35 -8.10
CA GLY A 180 2.69 18.79 -9.43
C GLY A 180 3.92 18.97 -10.32
N LYS A 181 4.49 20.19 -10.35
CA LYS A 181 5.72 20.51 -11.08
C LYS A 181 6.92 19.71 -10.57
N ASP A 182 7.15 19.69 -9.25
CA ASP A 182 8.24 18.94 -8.64
C ASP A 182 8.19 17.45 -8.98
N LEU A 183 6.99 16.84 -8.93
CA LEU A 183 6.81 15.43 -9.29
C LEU A 183 7.06 15.16 -10.78
N ALA A 184 6.60 16.05 -11.67
CA ALA A 184 6.88 15.93 -13.09
C ALA A 184 8.38 16.09 -13.39
N GLU A 185 9.06 17.03 -12.75
CA GLU A 185 10.52 17.23 -12.86
C GLU A 185 11.31 16.02 -12.32
N LYS A 186 10.80 15.31 -11.32
CA LYS A 186 11.34 14.03 -10.84
C LYS A 186 11.08 12.85 -11.78
N GLY A 187 10.44 13.09 -12.92
CA GLY A 187 10.21 12.11 -13.98
C GLY A 187 8.96 11.25 -13.80
N PHE A 188 8.09 11.57 -12.85
CA PHE A 188 6.80 10.87 -12.76
C PHE A 188 5.91 11.24 -13.94
N THR A 189 5.48 10.23 -14.68
CA THR A 189 4.54 10.36 -15.81
C THR A 189 3.11 10.03 -15.42
N ALA A 190 2.86 9.72 -14.13
CA ALA A 190 1.54 9.53 -13.55
C ALA A 190 1.53 10.01 -12.09
N ILE A 191 0.47 10.70 -11.70
CA ILE A 191 0.29 11.26 -10.37
C ILE A 191 -1.13 10.96 -9.90
N LYS A 192 -1.28 10.34 -8.72
CA LYS A 192 -2.56 10.13 -8.04
C LYS A 192 -2.70 11.16 -6.93
N TRP A 193 -3.77 11.98 -7.01
CA TRP A 193 -4.05 13.00 -6.02
C TRP A 193 -5.16 12.56 -5.08
N GLY A 194 -4.86 12.49 -3.79
CA GLY A 194 -5.85 12.28 -2.75
C GLY A 194 -6.66 13.55 -2.53
N ILE A 195 -7.96 13.43 -2.29
CA ILE A 195 -8.89 14.56 -2.18
C ILE A 195 -9.36 14.81 -0.74
N ALA A 196 -9.89 16.03 -0.52
CA ALA A 196 -10.41 16.46 0.77
C ALA A 196 -11.96 16.60 0.80
N TYR A 197 -12.64 16.37 -0.31
CA TYR A 197 -14.07 16.64 -0.42
C TYR A 197 -14.85 15.43 -0.91
N GLY A 198 -16.06 15.27 -0.38
CA GLY A 198 -16.98 14.20 -0.73
C GLY A 198 -18.44 14.64 -0.67
N PRO A 199 -19.41 13.70 -0.66
CA PRO A 199 -20.84 13.98 -0.65
C PRO A 199 -21.29 14.94 0.46
N ALA A 200 -20.67 14.89 1.63
CA ALA A 200 -21.00 15.78 2.77
C ALA A 200 -20.74 17.27 2.48
N GLN A 201 -19.87 17.60 1.51
CA GLN A 201 -19.60 18.98 1.09
C GLN A 201 -20.40 19.40 -0.15
N GLY A 202 -21.18 18.48 -0.72
CA GLY A 202 -22.06 18.72 -1.85
C GLY A 202 -21.37 19.36 -3.05
N ASP A 203 -22.10 20.18 -3.79
CA ASP A 203 -21.63 20.84 -5.02
C ASP A 203 -20.45 21.80 -4.78
N ALA A 204 -20.36 22.41 -3.60
CA ALA A 204 -19.24 23.28 -3.25
C ALA A 204 -17.92 22.49 -3.13
N GLY A 205 -17.96 21.30 -2.51
CA GLY A 205 -16.80 20.40 -2.44
C GLY A 205 -16.41 19.86 -3.82
N MET A 206 -17.40 19.52 -4.63
CA MET A 206 -17.19 19.05 -6.00
C MET A 206 -16.45 20.09 -6.86
N LYS A 207 -16.89 21.36 -6.83
CA LYS A 207 -16.22 22.46 -7.53
C LYS A 207 -14.77 22.62 -7.11
N LYS A 208 -14.49 22.53 -5.80
CA LYS A 208 -13.11 22.60 -5.28
C LYS A 208 -12.24 21.42 -5.76
N THR A 209 -12.79 20.22 -5.79
CA THR A 209 -12.05 19.06 -6.34
C THR A 209 -11.72 19.29 -7.82
N VAL A 210 -12.66 19.73 -8.62
CA VAL A 210 -12.43 20.05 -10.06
C VAL A 210 -11.37 21.15 -10.22
N GLU A 211 -11.37 22.19 -9.38
CA GLU A 211 -10.38 23.26 -9.39
C GLU A 211 -8.97 22.74 -9.05
N ILE A 212 -8.85 21.85 -8.07
CA ILE A 212 -7.59 21.17 -7.72
C ILE A 212 -7.05 20.40 -8.93
N PHE A 213 -7.89 19.58 -9.56
CA PHE A 213 -7.46 18.76 -10.70
C PHE A 213 -7.14 19.60 -11.95
N ARG A 214 -7.85 20.70 -12.19
CA ARG A 214 -7.51 21.68 -13.24
C ARG A 214 -6.14 22.31 -12.96
N THR A 215 -5.91 22.72 -11.72
CA THR A 215 -4.61 23.28 -11.30
C THR A 215 -3.46 22.28 -11.45
N LEU A 216 -3.70 21.01 -11.10
CA LEU A 216 -2.74 19.94 -11.29
C LEU A 216 -2.44 19.72 -12.78
N ARG A 217 -3.46 19.62 -13.63
CA ARG A 217 -3.33 19.48 -15.08
C ARG A 217 -2.52 20.62 -15.70
N ASP A 218 -2.83 21.86 -15.33
CA ASP A 218 -2.10 23.04 -15.77
C ASP A 218 -0.62 23.03 -15.33
N ALA A 219 -0.34 22.44 -14.19
CA ALA A 219 1.01 22.35 -13.64
C ALA A 219 1.87 21.30 -14.30
N VAL A 220 1.29 20.12 -14.62
CA VAL A 220 2.03 18.94 -15.11
C VAL A 220 2.01 18.80 -16.63
N GLY A 221 1.14 19.54 -17.33
CA GLY A 221 0.97 19.45 -18.78
C GLY A 221 0.16 18.20 -19.22
N PRO A 222 -0.05 18.02 -20.53
CA PRO A 222 -0.93 16.97 -21.07
C PRO A 222 -0.34 15.55 -21.00
N ASP A 223 0.98 15.41 -20.91
CA ASP A 223 1.67 14.12 -21.04
C ASP A 223 1.71 13.32 -19.71
N VAL A 224 1.35 13.93 -18.57
CA VAL A 224 1.30 13.27 -17.28
C VAL A 224 -0.12 12.77 -17.03
N SER A 225 -0.28 11.47 -16.79
CA SER A 225 -1.56 10.88 -16.37
C SER A 225 -1.92 11.37 -14.96
N ILE A 226 -3.14 11.87 -14.76
CA ILE A 226 -3.62 12.28 -13.45
C ILE A 226 -4.77 11.37 -13.01
N MET A 227 -4.69 10.88 -11.77
CA MET A 227 -5.63 9.96 -11.15
C MET A 227 -6.18 10.56 -9.87
N LEU A 228 -7.39 10.18 -9.50
CA LEU A 228 -8.06 10.63 -8.28
C LEU A 228 -8.27 9.47 -7.33
N ASP A 229 -7.92 9.67 -6.05
CA ASP A 229 -8.20 8.73 -4.97
C ASP A 229 -9.32 9.27 -4.07
N ALA A 230 -10.45 8.57 -4.04
CA ALA A 230 -11.62 8.90 -3.23
C ALA A 230 -11.68 8.10 -1.91
N TRP A 231 -10.81 7.11 -1.75
CA TRP A 231 -10.60 6.31 -0.55
C TRP A 231 -11.91 5.92 0.16
N SER A 232 -12.78 5.22 -0.58
CA SER A 232 -14.05 4.65 -0.10
C SER A 232 -15.04 5.66 0.52
N SER A 233 -14.94 6.96 0.17
CA SER A 233 -15.67 8.03 0.87
C SER A 233 -16.82 8.66 0.09
N TRP A 234 -17.07 8.18 -1.12
CA TRP A 234 -18.14 8.69 -1.99
C TRP A 234 -19.33 7.73 -2.07
N ASP A 235 -20.32 8.12 -2.88
CA ASP A 235 -21.42 7.28 -3.34
C ASP A 235 -21.49 7.27 -4.88
N VAL A 236 -22.29 6.35 -5.42
CA VAL A 236 -22.46 6.16 -6.87
C VAL A 236 -22.90 7.46 -7.56
N ARG A 237 -23.88 8.16 -7.00
CA ARG A 237 -24.45 9.38 -7.60
C ARG A 237 -23.41 10.51 -7.63
N TYR A 238 -22.68 10.69 -6.53
CA TYR A 238 -21.63 11.72 -6.45
C TYR A 238 -20.51 11.41 -7.44
N THR A 239 -20.09 10.15 -7.51
CA THR A 239 -19.03 9.68 -8.42
C THR A 239 -19.38 9.97 -9.88
N LEU A 240 -20.56 9.58 -10.34
CA LEU A 240 -20.99 9.84 -11.71
C LEU A 240 -21.05 11.35 -12.02
N LYS A 241 -21.57 12.14 -11.08
CA LYS A 241 -21.72 13.61 -11.27
C LYS A 241 -20.36 14.32 -11.35
N ILE A 242 -19.39 13.94 -10.52
CA ILE A 242 -18.08 14.58 -10.54
C ILE A 242 -17.23 14.10 -11.72
N ALA A 243 -17.35 12.83 -12.12
CA ALA A 243 -16.63 12.27 -13.25
C ALA A 243 -16.88 13.05 -14.55
N GLU A 244 -18.13 13.46 -14.81
CA GLU A 244 -18.45 14.29 -15.98
C GLU A 244 -17.71 15.64 -15.99
N GLN A 245 -17.45 16.22 -14.81
CA GLN A 245 -16.70 17.48 -14.68
C GLN A 245 -15.18 17.26 -14.77
N LEU A 246 -14.69 16.13 -14.25
CA LEU A 246 -13.26 15.76 -14.28
C LEU A 246 -12.79 15.29 -15.65
N LYS A 247 -13.70 14.84 -16.51
CA LYS A 247 -13.42 14.49 -17.90
C LYS A 247 -12.77 15.64 -18.68
N GLU A 248 -13.20 16.88 -18.42
CA GLU A 248 -12.67 18.08 -19.09
C GLU A 248 -11.18 18.35 -18.75
N VAL A 249 -10.70 17.82 -17.63
CA VAL A 249 -9.30 17.94 -17.20
C VAL A 249 -8.50 16.64 -17.36
N ASP A 250 -9.09 15.67 -18.10
CA ASP A 250 -8.46 14.41 -18.48
C ASP A 250 -7.95 13.61 -17.28
N VAL A 251 -8.82 13.43 -16.26
CA VAL A 251 -8.58 12.46 -15.18
C VAL A 251 -8.78 11.06 -15.73
N CYS A 252 -7.73 10.23 -15.67
CA CYS A 252 -7.72 8.92 -16.32
C CYS A 252 -8.23 7.77 -15.44
N LEU A 253 -8.36 7.97 -14.11
CA LEU A 253 -8.76 6.93 -13.17
C LEU A 253 -9.37 7.53 -11.90
N ILE A 254 -10.42 6.91 -11.37
CA ILE A 254 -10.99 7.17 -10.05
C ILE A 254 -10.82 5.91 -9.19
N GLU A 255 -10.08 6.04 -8.09
CA GLU A 255 -9.80 4.95 -7.16
C GLU A 255 -10.78 4.96 -6.00
N GLU A 256 -11.24 3.77 -5.64
CA GLU A 256 -12.10 3.49 -4.49
C GLU A 256 -13.21 4.53 -4.23
N PRO A 257 -14.11 4.77 -5.19
CA PRO A 257 -15.16 5.77 -4.99
C PRO A 257 -16.15 5.40 -3.89
N VAL A 258 -16.40 4.11 -3.66
CA VAL A 258 -17.38 3.61 -2.68
C VAL A 258 -16.74 2.59 -1.74
N LEU A 259 -17.41 2.22 -0.65
CA LEU A 259 -16.93 1.20 0.29
C LEU A 259 -16.63 -0.12 -0.42
N ALA A 260 -15.55 -0.79 -0.06
CA ALA A 260 -15.08 -2.05 -0.67
C ALA A 260 -16.14 -3.17 -0.68
N ASP A 261 -17.06 -3.18 0.30
CA ASP A 261 -18.15 -4.16 0.37
C ASP A 261 -19.21 -3.97 -0.72
N LEU A 262 -19.28 -2.78 -1.35
CA LEU A 262 -20.29 -2.43 -2.35
C LEU A 262 -19.87 -2.87 -3.77
N GLN A 263 -19.52 -4.15 -3.95
CA GLN A 263 -19.00 -4.69 -5.21
C GLN A 263 -19.94 -4.48 -6.40
N ASP A 264 -21.27 -4.54 -6.20
CA ASP A 264 -22.26 -4.28 -7.25
C ASP A 264 -22.27 -2.79 -7.66
N SER A 265 -21.99 -1.88 -6.73
CA SER A 265 -21.82 -0.46 -7.02
C SER A 265 -20.52 -0.20 -7.81
N TYR A 266 -19.44 -0.91 -7.51
CA TYR A 266 -18.22 -0.87 -8.32
C TYR A 266 -18.50 -1.32 -9.76
N ALA A 267 -19.17 -2.47 -9.94
CA ALA A 267 -19.53 -2.98 -11.26
C ALA A 267 -20.41 -1.99 -12.03
N TYR A 268 -21.40 -1.40 -11.34
CA TYR A 268 -22.24 -0.37 -11.94
C TYR A 268 -21.44 0.86 -12.37
N LEU A 269 -20.55 1.35 -11.52
CA LEU A 269 -19.68 2.49 -11.82
C LEU A 269 -18.70 2.16 -12.96
N ASN A 270 -18.07 0.99 -12.96
CA ASN A 270 -17.15 0.59 -14.04
C ASN A 270 -17.85 0.53 -15.40
N ALA A 271 -19.14 0.16 -15.44
CA ALA A 271 -19.92 0.09 -16.68
C ALA A 271 -20.47 1.45 -17.14
N HIS A 272 -20.71 2.42 -16.24
CA HIS A 272 -21.48 3.64 -16.56
C HIS A 272 -20.72 4.95 -16.32
N CYS A 273 -19.59 4.92 -15.59
CA CYS A 273 -18.77 6.11 -15.37
C CYS A 273 -17.94 6.41 -16.61
N CYS A 274 -17.83 7.70 -16.97
CA CYS A 274 -17.01 8.12 -18.11
C CYS A 274 -15.50 8.10 -17.83
N ILE A 275 -15.10 7.87 -16.58
CA ILE A 275 -13.71 7.68 -16.15
C ILE A 275 -13.59 6.26 -15.59
N PRO A 276 -12.56 5.48 -15.99
CA PRO A 276 -12.31 4.15 -15.47
C PRO A 276 -12.21 4.11 -13.94
N ILE A 277 -12.67 3.01 -13.33
CA ILE A 277 -12.67 2.80 -11.88
C ILE A 277 -11.53 1.84 -11.51
N SER A 278 -10.81 2.14 -10.44
CA SER A 278 -9.89 1.19 -9.80
C SER A 278 -10.25 0.92 -8.35
N GLY A 279 -9.70 -0.15 -7.82
CA GLY A 279 -9.88 -0.52 -6.42
C GLY A 279 -9.34 -1.92 -6.12
N GLY A 280 -9.59 -2.37 -4.90
CA GLY A 280 -9.21 -3.70 -4.46
C GLY A 280 -8.11 -3.71 -3.40
N GLU A 281 -7.49 -2.59 -3.04
CA GLU A 281 -6.52 -2.57 -1.93
C GLU A 281 -7.16 -3.09 -0.62
N HIS A 282 -8.43 -2.83 -0.40
CA HIS A 282 -9.22 -3.33 0.73
C HIS A 282 -9.95 -4.65 0.45
N GLU A 283 -9.59 -5.38 -0.63
CA GLU A 283 -10.08 -6.75 -0.86
C GLU A 283 -9.00 -7.77 -0.50
N TYR A 284 -9.44 -8.96 -0.10
CA TYR A 284 -8.57 -9.98 0.48
C TYR A 284 -8.75 -11.30 -0.24
N THR A 285 -7.63 -11.99 -0.49
CA THR A 285 -7.52 -13.32 -1.07
C THR A 285 -8.06 -13.43 -2.52
N ARG A 286 -7.60 -14.46 -3.24
CA ARG A 286 -8.09 -14.78 -4.59
C ARG A 286 -9.61 -14.96 -4.67
N TRP A 287 -10.26 -15.35 -3.58
CA TRP A 287 -11.72 -15.54 -3.57
C TRP A 287 -12.48 -14.22 -3.57
N GLY A 288 -12.01 -13.22 -2.83
CA GLY A 288 -12.56 -11.87 -2.88
C GLY A 288 -12.32 -11.21 -4.23
N TYR A 289 -11.09 -11.31 -4.74
CA TYR A 289 -10.76 -10.80 -6.09
C TYR A 289 -11.53 -11.51 -7.20
N LYS A 290 -11.75 -12.84 -7.08
CA LYS A 290 -12.62 -13.56 -8.02
C LYS A 290 -14.02 -12.96 -8.04
N SER A 291 -14.59 -12.62 -6.89
CA SER A 291 -15.92 -11.98 -6.82
C SER A 291 -15.96 -10.63 -7.52
N LEU A 292 -14.91 -9.79 -7.36
CA LEU A 292 -14.78 -8.52 -8.07
C LEU A 292 -14.64 -8.72 -9.60
N LEU A 293 -13.83 -9.70 -10.01
CA LEU A 293 -13.57 -10.01 -11.41
C LEU A 293 -14.82 -10.58 -12.12
N ASP A 294 -15.56 -11.49 -11.46
CA ASP A 294 -16.80 -12.04 -11.99
C ASP A 294 -17.86 -10.95 -12.26
N LYS A 295 -17.78 -9.84 -11.55
CA LYS A 295 -18.67 -8.68 -11.67
C LYS A 295 -18.14 -7.61 -12.63
N ASP A 296 -16.94 -7.76 -13.13
CA ASP A 296 -16.21 -6.70 -13.88
C ASP A 296 -16.18 -5.36 -13.10
N ALA A 297 -15.82 -5.45 -11.81
CA ALA A 297 -15.97 -4.35 -10.87
C ALA A 297 -14.98 -3.20 -11.09
N CYS A 298 -13.81 -3.46 -11.66
CA CYS A 298 -12.75 -2.46 -11.88
C CYS A 298 -12.06 -2.63 -13.22
N ALA A 299 -11.57 -1.53 -13.78
CA ALA A 299 -10.66 -1.52 -14.93
C ALA A 299 -9.22 -1.83 -14.50
N LEU A 300 -8.83 -1.47 -13.28
CA LEU A 300 -7.53 -1.72 -12.69
C LEU A 300 -7.70 -2.22 -11.25
N TYR A 301 -7.09 -3.36 -10.91
CA TYR A 301 -7.15 -3.97 -9.59
C TYR A 301 -5.87 -3.72 -8.82
N GLN A 302 -5.96 -3.46 -7.50
CA GLN A 302 -4.83 -2.98 -6.70
C GLN A 302 -4.54 -3.89 -5.49
N PRO A 303 -4.05 -5.14 -5.71
CA PRO A 303 -3.69 -6.02 -4.60
C PRO A 303 -2.48 -5.47 -3.83
N ASP A 304 -2.48 -5.70 -2.51
CA ASP A 304 -1.36 -5.37 -1.62
C ASP A 304 -0.78 -6.64 -0.99
N PRO A 305 0.52 -6.92 -1.16
CA PRO A 305 1.16 -8.10 -0.58
C PRO A 305 1.19 -8.10 0.95
N ALA A 306 1.10 -6.96 1.61
CA ALA A 306 1.00 -6.89 3.07
C ALA A 306 -0.43 -7.10 3.58
N TRP A 307 -1.46 -7.01 2.70
CA TRP A 307 -2.86 -7.05 3.13
C TRP A 307 -3.62 -8.24 2.57
N SER A 308 -3.46 -8.56 1.29
CA SER A 308 -4.33 -9.48 0.57
C SER A 308 -4.04 -10.97 0.79
N GLY A 309 -3.02 -11.32 1.59
CA GLY A 309 -2.65 -12.69 1.91
C GLY A 309 -1.17 -13.03 1.68
N GLY A 310 -0.30 -12.02 1.60
CA GLY A 310 1.14 -12.19 1.41
C GLY A 310 1.56 -12.30 -0.06
N ILE A 311 2.84 -12.53 -0.28
CA ILE A 311 3.46 -12.71 -1.60
C ILE A 311 2.81 -13.90 -2.33
N SER A 312 2.63 -15.02 -1.62
CA SER A 312 2.04 -16.24 -2.19
C SER A 312 0.65 -16.01 -2.75
N GLU A 313 -0.21 -15.31 -1.99
CA GLU A 313 -1.59 -15.09 -2.39
C GLU A 313 -1.72 -13.95 -3.39
N CYS A 314 -0.94 -12.88 -3.22
CA CYS A 314 -0.93 -11.74 -4.14
C CYS A 314 -0.50 -12.18 -5.56
N ARG A 315 0.49 -13.09 -5.68
CA ARG A 315 0.84 -13.71 -6.95
C ARG A 315 -0.35 -14.41 -7.60
N ARG A 316 -1.08 -15.25 -6.84
CA ARG A 316 -2.29 -15.96 -7.35
C ARG A 316 -3.39 -14.99 -7.76
N ILE A 317 -3.52 -13.86 -7.04
CA ILE A 317 -4.46 -12.80 -7.38
C ILE A 317 -4.09 -12.15 -8.72
N ILE A 318 -2.83 -11.79 -8.94
CA ILE A 318 -2.38 -11.16 -10.19
C ILE A 318 -2.50 -12.13 -11.36
N ASP A 319 -2.15 -13.41 -11.17
CA ASP A 319 -2.36 -14.46 -12.18
C ASP A 319 -3.84 -14.59 -12.55
N LEU A 320 -4.74 -14.52 -11.56
CA LEU A 320 -6.19 -14.54 -11.79
C LEU A 320 -6.65 -13.28 -12.55
N ILE A 321 -6.22 -12.10 -12.16
CA ILE A 321 -6.52 -10.83 -12.84
C ILE A 321 -6.11 -10.90 -14.31
N SER A 322 -4.92 -11.42 -14.59
CA SER A 322 -4.40 -11.62 -15.94
C SER A 322 -5.28 -12.58 -16.76
N ALA A 323 -5.79 -13.66 -16.15
CA ALA A 323 -6.67 -14.63 -16.81
C ALA A 323 -8.05 -14.04 -17.19
N TYR A 324 -8.47 -12.95 -16.54
CA TYR A 324 -9.67 -12.19 -16.89
C TYR A 324 -9.40 -11.03 -17.87
N ASP A 325 -8.20 -10.95 -18.45
CA ASP A 325 -7.79 -9.84 -19.33
C ASP A 325 -7.98 -8.46 -18.66
N ARG A 326 -7.56 -8.37 -17.40
CA ARG A 326 -7.61 -7.15 -16.60
C ARG A 326 -6.22 -6.76 -16.13
N LEU A 327 -6.06 -5.49 -15.74
CA LEU A 327 -4.81 -4.92 -15.28
C LEU A 327 -4.70 -4.96 -13.75
N ALA A 328 -3.48 -5.14 -13.27
CA ALA A 328 -3.13 -4.99 -11.86
C ALA A 328 -2.12 -3.84 -11.69
N SER A 329 -2.23 -3.13 -10.56
CA SER A 329 -1.20 -2.24 -10.05
C SER A 329 -1.05 -2.54 -8.57
N ILE A 330 0.14 -2.83 -8.10
CA ILE A 330 0.33 -3.18 -6.70
C ILE A 330 0.13 -1.94 -5.84
N HIS A 331 -0.82 -1.99 -4.87
CA HIS A 331 -0.87 -1.05 -3.76
C HIS A 331 0.36 -1.34 -2.88
N ASN A 332 1.22 -0.36 -2.71
CA ASN A 332 2.60 -0.63 -2.36
C ASN A 332 2.91 -0.19 -0.91
N SER A 333 2.29 -0.83 0.07
CA SER A 333 2.60 -0.61 1.48
C SER A 333 3.98 -1.14 1.89
N LEU A 334 4.57 -2.06 1.09
CA LEU A 334 5.92 -2.58 1.22
C LEU A 334 6.71 -2.41 -0.11
N PRO A 335 7.31 -1.23 -0.37
CA PRO A 335 7.87 -0.89 -1.69
C PRO A 335 8.87 -1.91 -2.26
N GLY A 336 9.73 -2.48 -1.45
CA GLY A 336 10.66 -3.53 -1.88
C GLY A 336 9.96 -4.78 -2.39
N VAL A 337 8.93 -5.25 -1.67
CA VAL A 337 8.13 -6.43 -2.05
C VAL A 337 7.32 -6.15 -3.32
N GLY A 338 6.63 -5.00 -3.38
CA GLY A 338 5.85 -4.61 -4.55
C GLY A 338 6.70 -4.60 -5.82
N THR A 339 7.87 -3.97 -5.77
CA THR A 339 8.78 -3.88 -6.91
C THR A 339 9.28 -5.25 -7.38
N HIS A 340 9.58 -6.16 -6.46
CA HIS A 340 9.92 -7.55 -6.82
C HIS A 340 8.77 -8.28 -7.48
N MET A 341 7.55 -8.04 -7.04
CA MET A 341 6.36 -8.69 -7.63
C MET A 341 5.98 -8.08 -8.97
N SER A 342 6.02 -6.76 -9.09
CA SER A 342 5.69 -6.06 -10.35
C SER A 342 6.62 -6.49 -11.49
N CYS A 343 7.91 -6.65 -11.21
CA CYS A 343 8.90 -6.94 -12.28
C CYS A 343 8.77 -8.34 -12.90
N ILE A 344 8.07 -9.28 -12.30
CA ILE A 344 7.87 -10.63 -12.85
C ILE A 344 6.69 -10.74 -13.83
N TYR A 345 5.94 -9.65 -14.02
CA TYR A 345 4.82 -9.60 -14.95
C TYR A 345 5.12 -8.65 -16.13
N PRO A 346 4.54 -8.88 -17.30
CA PRO A 346 4.65 -7.95 -18.42
C PRO A 346 3.83 -6.68 -18.17
N THR A 347 4.14 -5.60 -18.89
CA THR A 347 3.40 -4.34 -18.82
C THR A 347 1.93 -4.46 -19.25
N SER A 348 1.57 -5.51 -19.98
CA SER A 348 0.18 -5.84 -20.32
C SER A 348 -0.62 -6.39 -19.14
N VAL A 349 0.03 -6.74 -18.03
CA VAL A 349 -0.60 -7.23 -16.79
C VAL A 349 -0.37 -6.22 -15.64
N VAL A 350 0.90 -5.81 -15.43
CA VAL A 350 1.26 -4.80 -14.41
C VAL A 350 1.94 -3.63 -15.11
N PRO A 351 1.16 -2.64 -15.61
CA PRO A 351 1.71 -1.52 -16.38
C PRO A 351 2.41 -0.47 -15.53
N ILE A 352 2.06 -0.39 -14.26
CA ILE A 352 2.50 0.69 -13.36
C ILE A 352 2.43 0.23 -11.89
N GLU A 353 3.26 0.80 -11.03
CA GLU A 353 3.32 0.51 -9.60
C GLU A 353 3.21 1.79 -8.77
N GLU A 354 2.58 1.70 -7.62
CA GLU A 354 2.38 2.83 -6.71
C GLU A 354 3.64 3.18 -5.93
N TYR A 355 3.87 4.49 -5.74
CA TYR A 355 4.77 5.00 -4.72
C TYR A 355 4.06 6.03 -3.83
N LEU A 356 3.83 5.66 -2.58
CA LEU A 356 3.25 6.51 -1.55
C LEU A 356 4.29 7.55 -1.10
N MET A 357 4.23 8.78 -1.64
CA MET A 357 5.27 9.80 -1.49
C MET A 357 5.61 10.13 -0.04
N LEU A 358 4.64 10.17 0.85
CA LEU A 358 4.85 10.44 2.28
C LEU A 358 4.99 9.15 3.10
N VAL A 359 4.02 8.26 2.96
CA VAL A 359 3.97 7.03 3.75
C VAL A 359 5.09 6.07 3.36
N GLY A 360 5.40 5.96 2.07
CA GLY A 360 6.48 5.11 1.56
C GLY A 360 7.86 5.54 2.06
N GLU A 361 8.13 6.86 2.13
CA GLU A 361 9.38 7.37 2.72
C GLU A 361 9.45 7.07 4.22
N ALA A 362 8.37 7.38 4.95
CA ALA A 362 8.30 7.16 6.39
C ALA A 362 8.44 5.67 6.76
N SER A 363 7.78 4.78 6.01
CA SER A 363 7.78 3.33 6.28
C SER A 363 9.16 2.70 6.10
N GLN A 364 10.01 3.27 5.26
CA GLN A 364 11.34 2.75 4.96
C GLN A 364 12.47 3.31 5.85
N TYR A 365 12.13 4.14 6.85
CA TYR A 365 13.16 4.79 7.69
C TYR A 365 14.18 3.81 8.26
N PHE A 366 13.75 2.68 8.83
CA PHE A 366 14.65 1.69 9.44
C PHE A 366 15.26 0.68 8.45
N LEU A 367 14.98 0.77 7.15
CA LEU A 367 15.50 -0.20 6.19
C LEU A 367 16.93 0.12 5.75
N LYS A 368 17.76 -0.93 5.57
CA LYS A 368 19.10 -0.83 4.99
C LYS A 368 19.07 -0.45 3.52
N THR A 369 18.09 -0.96 2.80
CA THR A 369 17.95 -0.82 1.35
C THR A 369 16.57 -0.26 0.99
N PRO A 370 16.28 1.02 1.28
CA PRO A 370 15.02 1.62 0.90
C PRO A 370 14.88 1.67 -0.64
N VAL A 371 13.68 1.39 -1.13
CA VAL A 371 13.36 1.41 -2.55
C VAL A 371 12.64 2.72 -2.89
N ARG A 372 13.17 3.44 -3.87
CA ARG A 372 12.61 4.70 -4.37
C ARG A 372 12.60 4.71 -5.89
N PRO A 373 11.59 5.33 -6.50
CA PRO A 373 11.62 5.54 -7.94
C PRO A 373 12.71 6.54 -8.33
N GLU A 374 13.47 6.22 -9.36
CA GLU A 374 14.41 7.14 -10.00
C GLU A 374 13.90 7.51 -11.40
N ASN A 375 13.76 8.81 -11.68
CA ASN A 375 13.18 9.29 -12.94
C ASN A 375 11.83 8.62 -13.27
N GLY A 376 10.97 8.47 -12.25
CA GLY A 376 9.63 7.88 -12.39
C GLY A 376 9.60 6.36 -12.58
N PHE A 377 10.70 5.63 -12.28
CA PHE A 377 10.77 4.18 -12.41
C PHE A 377 11.39 3.52 -11.19
N PHE A 378 10.83 2.37 -10.80
CA PHE A 378 11.48 1.46 -9.87
C PHE A 378 12.45 0.51 -10.58
N THR A 379 13.45 0.07 -9.81
CA THR A 379 14.35 -1.03 -10.16
C THR A 379 14.34 -2.04 -9.01
N PRO A 380 14.08 -3.34 -9.27
CA PRO A 380 14.06 -4.34 -8.21
C PRO A 380 15.44 -4.52 -7.58
N LEU A 381 15.45 -4.70 -6.24
CA LEU A 381 16.66 -4.92 -5.48
C LEU A 381 17.37 -6.22 -5.88
N GLU A 382 18.70 -6.21 -5.85
CA GLU A 382 19.56 -7.39 -6.14
C GLU A 382 20.07 -8.10 -4.88
N VAL A 383 19.62 -7.66 -3.70
CA VAL A 383 20.03 -8.29 -2.42
C VAL A 383 19.23 -9.57 -2.17
N PRO A 384 19.83 -10.61 -1.52
CA PRO A 384 19.08 -11.78 -1.06
C PRO A 384 17.95 -11.38 -0.11
N GLY A 385 16.79 -12.02 -0.22
CA GLY A 385 15.61 -11.68 0.59
C GLY A 385 14.60 -10.80 -0.17
N ILE A 386 13.79 -10.11 0.61
CA ILE A 386 12.76 -9.17 0.15
C ILE A 386 13.15 -7.70 0.37
N GLY A 387 14.37 -7.44 0.87
CA GLY A 387 14.89 -6.08 1.08
C GLY A 387 14.41 -5.38 2.35
N MET A 388 13.97 -6.13 3.37
CA MET A 388 13.41 -5.57 4.61
C MET A 388 14.38 -5.62 5.81
N ASP A 389 15.68 -5.82 5.58
CA ASP A 389 16.66 -5.82 6.66
C ASP A 389 16.76 -4.48 7.38
N ILE A 390 16.83 -4.54 8.72
CA ILE A 390 16.84 -3.36 9.58
C ILE A 390 18.26 -2.76 9.62
N ASP A 391 18.32 -1.43 9.43
CA ASP A 391 19.51 -0.63 9.69
C ASP A 391 19.59 -0.30 11.19
N GLU A 392 20.33 -1.12 11.92
CA GLU A 392 20.49 -0.95 13.38
C GLU A 392 21.11 0.38 13.79
N SER A 393 21.80 1.08 12.87
CA SER A 393 22.38 2.40 13.15
C SER A 393 21.35 3.52 13.32
N LYS A 394 20.09 3.27 12.88
CA LYS A 394 18.95 4.19 13.00
C LYS A 394 18.06 3.88 14.20
N VAL A 395 18.38 2.83 14.95
CA VAL A 395 17.57 2.35 16.09
C VAL A 395 18.13 2.92 17.38
N ASP A 396 17.45 3.92 17.97
CA ASP A 396 17.81 4.48 19.26
C ASP A 396 17.38 3.59 20.43
N SER A 397 16.23 2.92 20.29
CA SER A 397 15.75 1.95 21.25
C SER A 397 14.84 0.92 20.59
N SER A 398 14.77 -0.27 21.18
CA SER A 398 13.84 -1.31 20.73
C SER A 398 13.25 -2.10 21.89
N VAL A 399 12.01 -2.56 21.70
CA VAL A 399 11.29 -3.40 22.64
C VAL A 399 10.74 -4.61 21.89
N ILE A 400 10.94 -5.81 22.45
CA ILE A 400 10.28 -7.02 21.96
C ILE A 400 8.96 -7.17 22.71
N MET A 401 7.86 -7.46 22.00
CA MET A 401 6.55 -7.69 22.59
C MET A 401 6.68 -8.80 23.66
N PRO A 402 6.25 -8.54 24.89
CA PRO A 402 6.43 -9.49 26.01
C PRO A 402 5.57 -10.73 25.85
N GLU A 403 6.03 -11.88 26.42
CA GLU A 403 5.35 -13.18 26.32
C GLU A 403 4.01 -13.28 27.09
N GLN A 404 3.65 -12.26 27.84
CA GLN A 404 2.39 -12.23 28.59
C GLN A 404 1.53 -11.05 28.11
N TYR A 405 0.46 -11.37 27.40
CA TYR A 405 -0.74 -10.57 27.27
C TYR A 405 -1.93 -11.36 27.83
#